data_23a637c8c9273f322cc728b1e4172114
#
_entry.id   23a637c8c9273f322cc728b1e4172114
#
_cell.length_a   1.000
_cell.length_b   1.000
_cell.length_c   1.000
_cell.angle_alpha   90.00
_cell.angle_beta   90.00
_cell.angle_gamma   90.00
#
_symmetry.space_group_name_H-M   'P 1'
#
loop_
_entity.id
_entity.type
_entity.pdbx_description
1 polymer ?
#
loop_
_entity_poly.entity_id
_entity_poly.type
_entity_poly.pdbx_seq_one_letter_code
_entity_poly.pdbx_strand_id
1 'polypeptide(L)'
;MAPPEKQHCDTLDLIRALAAGAVCISHLRNLMFVDYRSSVGLGLAGKAFYFVSNYGHTAVIVFFLLSGYFVGGSVLRQVAAGTWSWQRYLTERLSRLWVVLVPALLLTLFWDRLGIQLAGGPFYLGTEGTFDQQINVASHLGPATLACNLVFLQTLACGTYGSNGPLWSLANEFWYYLWFPACVVLLRRRRGLAAFAIAAFALGTMIAFPSLLSGFGLWLLGVLLAVLEKRSPARPKRPALPWLTLVSGAVFFAALICTRLFLLDNEWIVGVPCFAFLRCVLLENVRLRPAVLSRAAILFSRFSYSLYLTHFSFILFVAAVGLRHRIPFDAKGVLVLTGMLVACYVYAFAVYLLFERNTRRVQQGIWRLRSGHTKPDATAAHGRQRGTIT
;
A
#
# COMPACT_ATOMS: atom_id res chain seq x y z
N MET A 1 -1.19 34.71 6.70
CA MET A 1 -1.27 34.08 5.38
C MET A 1 -1.47 32.58 5.56
N ALA A 2 -2.58 32.02 5.14
CA ALA A 2 -2.80 30.57 5.16
C ALA A 2 -1.73 29.92 4.23
N PRO A 3 -1.10 28.80 4.63
CA PRO A 3 -0.15 28.13 3.77
C PRO A 3 -0.86 27.71 2.47
N PRO A 4 -0.22 27.86 1.31
CA PRO A 4 -0.84 27.50 0.05
C PRO A 4 -1.28 26.03 0.10
N GLU A 5 -2.54 25.81 -0.20
CA GLU A 5 -3.17 24.49 -0.27
C GLU A 5 -2.33 23.61 -1.20
N LYS A 6 -1.81 22.49 -0.69
CA LYS A 6 -1.01 21.58 -1.51
C LYS A 6 -1.86 21.14 -2.71
N GLN A 7 -1.54 21.66 -3.86
CA GLN A 7 -2.22 21.22 -5.09
C GLN A 7 -2.04 19.71 -5.24
N HIS A 8 -3.18 19.02 -5.25
CA HIS A 8 -3.26 17.58 -5.43
C HIS A 8 -2.59 17.17 -6.75
N CYS A 9 -1.70 16.17 -6.72
CA CYS A 9 -1.00 15.67 -7.91
C CYS A 9 -1.72 14.43 -8.42
N ASP A 10 -2.61 14.60 -9.37
CA ASP A 10 -3.40 13.54 -10.01
C ASP A 10 -2.54 12.48 -10.74
N THR A 11 -1.34 12.86 -11.17
CA THR A 11 -0.37 11.93 -11.76
C THR A 11 0.13 10.89 -10.74
N LEU A 12 0.33 11.29 -9.47
CA LEU A 12 0.70 10.33 -8.42
C LEU A 12 -0.47 9.37 -8.10
N ASP A 13 -1.71 9.84 -8.22
CA ASP A 13 -2.88 8.96 -8.08
C ASP A 13 -2.97 7.96 -9.23
N LEU A 14 -2.68 8.39 -10.46
CA LEU A 14 -2.61 7.46 -11.59
C LEU A 14 -1.53 6.39 -11.36
N ILE A 15 -0.33 6.78 -10.95
CA ILE A 15 0.77 5.85 -10.67
C ILE A 15 0.35 4.84 -9.58
N ARG A 16 -0.32 5.30 -8.51
CA ARG A 16 -0.85 4.43 -7.47
C ARG A 16 -1.92 3.46 -7.98
N ALA A 17 -2.86 3.95 -8.79
CA ALA A 17 -3.92 3.14 -9.38
C ALA A 17 -3.35 2.07 -10.33
N LEU A 18 -2.37 2.44 -11.17
CA LEU A 18 -1.68 1.51 -12.07
C LEU A 18 -0.88 0.46 -11.30
N ALA A 19 -0.19 0.85 -10.23
CA ALA A 19 0.53 -0.09 -9.38
C ALA A 19 -0.42 -1.11 -8.72
N ALA A 20 -1.58 -0.68 -8.21
CA ALA A 20 -2.58 -1.59 -7.67
C ALA A 20 -3.14 -2.55 -8.73
N GLY A 21 -3.40 -2.05 -9.93
CA GLY A 21 -3.81 -2.86 -11.08
C GLY A 21 -2.75 -3.88 -11.48
N ALA A 22 -1.47 -3.50 -11.52
CA ALA A 22 -0.37 -4.39 -11.84
C ALA A 22 -0.24 -5.53 -10.83
N VAL A 23 -0.41 -5.26 -9.53
CA VAL A 23 -0.45 -6.31 -8.49
C VAL A 23 -1.62 -7.26 -8.74
N CYS A 24 -2.84 -6.72 -8.95
CA CYS A 24 -4.03 -7.52 -9.18
C CYS A 24 -3.89 -8.41 -10.43
N ILE A 25 -3.46 -7.86 -11.56
CA ILE A 25 -3.24 -8.60 -12.82
C ILE A 25 -2.17 -9.68 -12.64
N SER A 26 -1.10 -9.40 -11.92
CA SER A 26 -0.04 -10.38 -11.65
C SER A 26 -0.57 -11.58 -10.85
N HIS A 27 -1.37 -11.34 -9.83
CA HIS A 27 -1.98 -12.40 -9.04
C HIS A 27 -3.07 -13.16 -9.82
N LEU A 28 -3.89 -12.46 -10.63
CA LEU A 28 -4.82 -13.12 -11.56
C LEU A 28 -4.08 -14.07 -12.51
N ARG A 29 -2.99 -13.59 -13.14
CA ARG A 29 -2.19 -14.43 -14.02
C ARG A 29 -1.61 -15.64 -13.28
N ASN A 30 -1.03 -15.44 -12.10
CA ASN A 30 -0.39 -16.51 -11.33
C ASN A 30 -1.39 -17.58 -10.88
N LEU A 31 -2.59 -17.19 -10.48
CA LEU A 31 -3.59 -18.11 -9.93
C LEU A 31 -4.45 -18.79 -11.00
N MET A 32 -4.70 -18.14 -12.12
CA MET A 32 -5.67 -18.61 -13.09
C MET A 32 -5.07 -19.16 -14.39
N PHE A 33 -3.84 -18.76 -14.73
CA PHE A 33 -3.23 -19.16 -16.00
C PHE A 33 -2.09 -20.16 -15.83
N VAL A 34 -1.93 -21.05 -16.81
CA VAL A 34 -0.80 -21.96 -16.92
C VAL A 34 0.51 -21.15 -16.94
N ASP A 35 1.58 -21.65 -16.33
CA ASP A 35 2.85 -20.95 -16.31
C ASP A 35 3.43 -20.76 -17.74
N TYR A 36 4.14 -19.64 -17.92
CA TYR A 36 4.77 -19.33 -19.20
C TYR A 36 5.60 -20.49 -19.77
N ARG A 37 6.37 -21.16 -18.90
CA ARG A 37 7.24 -22.28 -19.28
C ARG A 37 6.48 -23.53 -19.74
N SER A 38 5.26 -23.69 -19.24
CA SER A 38 4.39 -24.83 -19.57
C SER A 38 3.41 -24.49 -20.70
N SER A 39 3.38 -23.25 -21.17
CA SER A 39 2.50 -22.83 -22.25
C SER A 39 3.10 -23.15 -23.61
N VAL A 40 2.35 -23.86 -24.45
CA VAL A 40 2.75 -24.25 -25.80
C VAL A 40 2.10 -23.33 -26.83
N GLY A 41 2.83 -22.97 -27.90
CA GLY A 41 2.25 -22.24 -29.04
C GLY A 41 1.88 -20.78 -28.76
N LEU A 42 2.47 -20.15 -27.73
CA LEU A 42 2.21 -18.74 -27.43
C LEU A 42 2.63 -17.82 -28.58
N GLY A 43 1.64 -17.17 -29.21
CA GLY A 43 1.88 -16.06 -30.12
C GLY A 43 2.45 -14.83 -29.40
N LEU A 44 2.74 -13.76 -30.16
CA LEU A 44 3.30 -12.52 -29.63
C LEU A 44 2.43 -11.91 -28.52
N ALA A 45 1.11 -11.94 -28.65
CA ALA A 45 0.15 -11.43 -27.65
C ALA A 45 0.28 -12.19 -26.31
N GLY A 46 0.39 -13.52 -26.34
CA GLY A 46 0.60 -14.33 -25.14
C GLY A 46 1.94 -14.03 -24.47
N LYS A 47 3.03 -13.92 -25.22
CA LYS A 47 4.34 -13.53 -24.69
C LYS A 47 4.29 -12.15 -24.03
N ALA A 48 3.65 -11.17 -24.69
CA ALA A 48 3.46 -9.83 -24.15
C ALA A 48 2.62 -9.85 -22.86
N PHE A 49 1.54 -10.64 -22.81
CA PHE A 49 0.72 -10.80 -21.60
C PHE A 49 1.54 -11.28 -20.41
N TYR A 50 2.28 -12.37 -20.56
CA TYR A 50 3.10 -12.89 -19.47
C TYR A 50 4.22 -11.94 -19.07
N PHE A 51 4.78 -11.20 -20.01
CA PHE A 51 5.78 -10.19 -19.72
C PHE A 51 5.20 -9.03 -18.91
N VAL A 52 4.11 -8.41 -19.39
CA VAL A 52 3.49 -7.23 -18.77
C VAL A 52 2.83 -7.56 -17.43
N SER A 53 2.25 -8.76 -17.28
CA SER A 53 1.57 -9.18 -16.05
C SER A 53 2.52 -9.64 -14.93
N ASN A 54 3.84 -9.62 -15.14
CA ASN A 54 4.81 -10.13 -14.16
C ASN A 54 5.43 -9.05 -13.25
N TYR A 55 4.83 -7.85 -13.16
CA TYR A 55 5.39 -6.74 -12.38
C TYR A 55 4.67 -6.50 -11.04
N GLY A 56 3.92 -7.49 -10.52
CA GLY A 56 3.19 -7.34 -9.26
C GLY A 56 4.09 -7.01 -8.06
N HIS A 57 5.16 -7.77 -7.85
CA HIS A 57 6.13 -7.50 -6.79
C HIS A 57 6.81 -6.14 -6.96
N THR A 58 7.22 -5.83 -8.18
CA THR A 58 7.84 -4.54 -8.51
C THR A 58 6.92 -3.35 -8.27
N ALA A 59 5.61 -3.52 -8.47
CA ALA A 59 4.62 -2.48 -8.19
C ALA A 59 4.53 -2.14 -6.68
N VAL A 60 4.91 -3.08 -5.79
CA VAL A 60 4.99 -2.81 -4.35
C VAL A 60 6.11 -1.80 -4.03
N ILE A 61 7.21 -1.80 -4.79
CA ILE A 61 8.29 -0.81 -4.65
C ILE A 61 7.74 0.60 -4.88
N VAL A 62 6.87 0.77 -5.88
CA VAL A 62 6.20 2.05 -6.14
C VAL A 62 5.36 2.48 -4.94
N PHE A 63 4.64 1.55 -4.30
CA PHE A 63 3.88 1.85 -3.08
C PHE A 63 4.79 2.27 -1.93
N PHE A 64 5.95 1.64 -1.74
CA PHE A 64 6.91 2.04 -0.70
C PHE A 64 7.42 3.47 -0.93
N LEU A 65 7.80 3.82 -2.16
CA LEU A 65 8.24 5.19 -2.47
C LEU A 65 7.11 6.22 -2.24
N LEU A 66 5.89 5.94 -2.72
CA LEU A 66 4.75 6.83 -2.52
C LEU A 66 4.37 6.96 -1.05
N SER A 67 4.40 5.86 -0.29
CA SER A 67 4.16 5.86 1.15
C SER A 67 5.20 6.69 1.89
N GLY A 68 6.49 6.51 1.59
CA GLY A 68 7.59 7.34 2.12
C GLY A 68 7.39 8.83 1.84
N TYR A 69 7.02 9.17 0.61
CA TYR A 69 6.75 10.55 0.22
C TYR A 69 5.59 11.18 1.00
N PHE A 70 4.45 10.50 1.10
CA PHE A 70 3.28 11.06 1.76
C PHE A 70 3.40 11.03 3.29
N VAL A 71 3.77 9.88 3.86
CA VAL A 71 3.80 9.67 5.30
C VAL A 71 5.04 10.30 5.90
N GLY A 72 6.22 9.99 5.39
CA GLY A 72 7.48 10.57 5.85
C GLY A 72 7.50 12.09 5.70
N GLY A 73 7.03 12.61 4.56
CA GLY A 73 6.87 14.05 4.35
C GLY A 73 5.91 14.70 5.36
N SER A 74 4.85 13.99 5.77
CA SER A 74 3.93 14.46 6.83
C SER A 74 4.62 14.53 8.20
N VAL A 75 5.38 13.49 8.58
CA VAL A 75 6.18 13.45 9.82
C VAL A 75 7.15 14.63 9.87
N LEU A 76 7.93 14.84 8.80
CA LEU A 76 8.90 15.93 8.74
C LEU A 76 8.25 17.30 8.88
N ARG A 77 7.06 17.51 8.29
CA ARG A 77 6.32 18.78 8.42
C ARG A 77 5.83 19.00 9.85
N GLN A 78 5.23 17.99 10.47
CA GLN A 78 4.70 18.09 11.84
C GLN A 78 5.82 18.33 12.86
N VAL A 79 6.95 17.63 12.72
CA VAL A 79 8.11 17.81 13.58
C VAL A 79 8.75 19.20 13.38
N ALA A 80 8.83 19.68 12.13
CA ALA A 80 9.36 21.02 11.83
C ALA A 80 8.46 22.14 12.37
N ALA A 81 7.14 21.94 12.36
CA ALA A 81 6.15 22.87 12.89
C ALA A 81 6.00 22.81 14.42
N GLY A 82 6.68 21.89 15.11
CA GLY A 82 6.51 21.70 16.56
C GLY A 82 5.17 21.07 16.98
N THR A 83 4.37 20.57 16.03
CA THR A 83 3.02 20.02 16.25
C THR A 83 3.03 18.48 16.32
N TRP A 84 4.21 17.89 16.43
CA TRP A 84 4.35 16.42 16.48
C TRP A 84 3.74 15.82 17.74
N SER A 85 2.90 14.79 17.54
CA SER A 85 2.34 13.97 18.60
C SER A 85 2.27 12.51 18.17
N TRP A 86 2.95 11.62 18.92
CA TRP A 86 2.88 10.18 18.70
C TRP A 86 1.45 9.65 18.74
N GLN A 87 0.67 10.10 19.72
CA GLN A 87 -0.70 9.67 19.90
C GLN A 87 -1.57 9.99 18.67
N ARG A 88 -1.47 11.23 18.17
CA ARG A 88 -2.19 11.65 16.98
C ARG A 88 -1.73 10.87 15.75
N TYR A 89 -0.44 10.78 15.55
CA TYR A 89 0.15 10.08 14.42
C TYR A 89 -0.27 8.60 14.39
N LEU A 90 -0.10 7.86 15.51
CA LEU A 90 -0.46 6.45 15.58
C LEU A 90 -1.97 6.25 15.40
N THR A 91 -2.82 7.10 15.99
CA THR A 91 -4.27 7.02 15.76
C THR A 91 -4.61 7.17 14.28
N GLU A 92 -4.01 8.15 13.59
CA GLU A 92 -4.23 8.38 12.16
C GLU A 92 -3.72 7.23 11.28
N ARG A 93 -2.57 6.62 11.61
CA ARG A 93 -2.00 5.51 10.84
C ARG A 93 -2.70 4.19 11.10
N LEU A 94 -2.85 3.80 12.37
CA LEU A 94 -3.48 2.53 12.75
C LEU A 94 -4.94 2.46 12.32
N SER A 95 -5.72 3.54 12.51
CA SER A 95 -7.10 3.56 12.04
C SER A 95 -7.18 3.39 10.52
N ARG A 96 -6.25 4.01 9.75
CA ARG A 96 -6.19 3.82 8.30
C ARG A 96 -5.88 2.37 7.91
N LEU A 97 -4.96 1.72 8.62
CA LEU A 97 -4.59 0.33 8.33
C LEU A 97 -5.70 -0.63 8.74
N TRP A 98 -6.16 -0.56 9.99
CA TRP A 98 -7.11 -1.53 10.55
C TRP A 98 -8.52 -1.44 9.97
N VAL A 99 -8.99 -0.26 9.56
CA VAL A 99 -10.33 -0.11 8.96
C VAL A 99 -10.51 -0.98 7.70
N VAL A 100 -9.43 -1.30 7.00
CA VAL A 100 -9.47 -2.21 5.83
C VAL A 100 -8.91 -3.59 6.18
N LEU A 101 -7.86 -3.66 7.01
CA LEU A 101 -7.21 -4.92 7.37
C LEU A 101 -8.18 -5.88 8.08
N VAL A 102 -8.93 -5.39 9.07
CA VAL A 102 -9.88 -6.24 9.82
C VAL A 102 -10.93 -6.86 8.90
N PRO A 103 -11.67 -6.09 8.08
CA PRO A 103 -12.55 -6.66 7.08
C PRO A 103 -11.84 -7.60 6.09
N ALA A 104 -10.63 -7.26 5.64
CA ALA A 104 -9.89 -8.09 4.71
C ALA A 104 -9.55 -9.46 5.31
N LEU A 105 -9.14 -9.52 6.58
CA LEU A 105 -8.88 -10.78 7.28
C LEU A 105 -10.16 -11.62 7.44
N LEU A 106 -11.29 -10.99 7.76
CA LEU A 106 -12.58 -11.69 7.85
C LEU A 106 -13.06 -12.20 6.48
N LEU A 107 -12.86 -11.41 5.43
CA LEU A 107 -13.18 -11.81 4.06
C LEU A 107 -12.23 -12.92 3.57
N THR A 108 -10.95 -12.88 3.95
CA THR A 108 -10.00 -13.97 3.69
C THR A 108 -10.49 -15.26 4.38
N LEU A 109 -10.85 -15.19 5.67
CA LEU A 109 -11.42 -16.34 6.38
C LEU A 109 -12.66 -16.90 5.69
N PHE A 110 -13.57 -16.04 5.25
CA PHE A 110 -14.78 -16.42 4.56
C PHE A 110 -14.50 -17.14 3.23
N TRP A 111 -13.71 -16.52 2.35
CA TRP A 111 -13.39 -17.07 1.03
C TRP A 111 -12.60 -18.37 1.12
N ASP A 112 -11.59 -18.42 2.01
CA ASP A 112 -10.75 -19.60 2.16
C ASP A 112 -11.52 -20.76 2.76
N ARG A 113 -12.35 -20.54 3.79
CA ARG A 113 -13.20 -21.60 4.36
C ARG A 113 -14.22 -22.13 3.34
N LEU A 114 -14.88 -21.23 2.63
CA LEU A 114 -15.83 -21.61 1.60
C LEU A 114 -15.14 -22.35 0.45
N GLY A 115 -13.99 -21.88 0.01
CA GLY A 115 -13.24 -22.53 -1.07
C GLY A 115 -12.69 -23.89 -0.68
N ILE A 116 -12.18 -24.08 0.54
CA ILE A 116 -11.76 -25.39 1.06
C ILE A 116 -12.94 -26.35 1.09
N GLN A 117 -14.13 -25.91 1.51
CA GLN A 117 -15.33 -26.75 1.56
C GLN A 117 -15.85 -27.16 0.18
N LEU A 118 -15.84 -26.23 -0.79
CA LEU A 118 -16.44 -26.45 -2.11
C LEU A 118 -15.46 -27.08 -3.12
N ALA A 119 -14.21 -26.70 -3.09
CA ALA A 119 -13.21 -27.18 -4.04
C ALA A 119 -12.23 -28.19 -3.44
N GLY A 120 -11.89 -28.04 -2.16
CA GLY A 120 -11.06 -28.96 -1.36
C GLY A 120 -9.80 -29.40 -2.09
N GLY A 121 -9.08 -28.69 -2.76
CA GLY A 121 -8.15 -29.25 -3.69
C GLY A 121 -6.77 -28.58 -3.74
N PRO A 122 -6.06 -28.84 -4.81
CA PRO A 122 -4.66 -28.49 -4.98
C PRO A 122 -4.35 -27.00 -4.74
N PHE A 123 -5.29 -26.10 -5.06
CA PHE A 123 -5.15 -24.66 -4.85
C PHE A 123 -4.95 -24.26 -3.37
N TYR A 124 -5.62 -24.97 -2.44
CA TYR A 124 -5.55 -24.66 -1.00
C TYR A 124 -4.49 -25.46 -0.24
N LEU A 125 -3.96 -26.52 -0.87
CA LEU A 125 -2.88 -27.35 -0.31
C LEU A 125 -1.50 -26.95 -0.85
N GLY A 126 -1.44 -26.04 -1.83
CA GLY A 126 -0.19 -25.61 -2.47
C GLY A 126 0.43 -26.69 -3.37
N THR A 127 -0.34 -27.66 -3.85
CA THR A 127 0.16 -28.80 -4.67
C THR A 127 0.14 -28.49 -6.17
N GLU A 128 -0.58 -27.49 -6.63
CA GLU A 128 -0.71 -27.13 -8.05
C GLU A 128 0.40 -26.18 -8.57
N GLY A 129 1.45 -25.94 -7.78
CA GLY A 129 2.53 -25.03 -8.20
C GLY A 129 2.07 -23.58 -8.44
N THR A 130 0.92 -23.20 -7.91
CA THR A 130 0.31 -21.88 -8.05
C THR A 130 0.99 -20.85 -7.17
N PHE A 131 1.68 -21.31 -6.14
CA PHE A 131 2.45 -20.49 -5.21
C PHE A 131 3.91 -20.95 -5.26
N ASP A 132 4.85 -20.02 -5.26
CA ASP A 132 6.28 -20.32 -5.06
C ASP A 132 6.53 -20.96 -3.68
N GLN A 133 5.53 -20.92 -2.81
CA GLN A 133 5.55 -21.56 -1.49
C GLN A 133 4.37 -22.54 -1.41
N GLN A 134 4.68 -23.77 -1.07
CA GLN A 134 3.70 -24.82 -0.74
C GLN A 134 3.00 -24.47 0.59
N ILE A 135 2.09 -23.51 0.57
CA ILE A 135 1.38 -23.07 1.77
C ILE A 135 0.08 -23.86 1.89
N ASN A 136 -0.03 -24.62 2.97
CA ASN A 136 -1.32 -25.17 3.38
C ASN A 136 -2.16 -24.04 3.99
N VAL A 137 -3.10 -23.50 3.23
CA VAL A 137 -3.95 -22.37 3.63
C VAL A 137 -4.70 -22.66 4.92
N ALA A 138 -5.20 -23.90 5.09
CA ALA A 138 -5.97 -24.29 6.28
C ALA A 138 -5.16 -24.13 7.58
N SER A 139 -3.85 -24.41 7.56
CA SER A 139 -2.98 -24.25 8.71
C SER A 139 -2.75 -22.78 9.11
N HIS A 140 -2.99 -21.84 8.21
CA HIS A 140 -2.83 -20.40 8.42
C HIS A 140 -4.13 -19.66 8.79
N LEU A 141 -5.25 -20.38 8.99
CA LEU A 141 -6.54 -19.81 9.38
C LEU A 141 -6.80 -19.85 10.89
N GLY A 142 -5.78 -20.18 11.69
CA GLY A 142 -5.88 -20.28 13.15
C GLY A 142 -5.93 -18.89 13.83
N PRO A 143 -6.45 -18.83 15.08
CA PRO A 143 -6.58 -17.58 15.83
C PRO A 143 -5.22 -16.94 16.16
N ALA A 144 -4.18 -17.74 16.37
CA ALA A 144 -2.83 -17.23 16.60
C ALA A 144 -2.29 -16.49 15.38
N THR A 145 -2.46 -17.05 14.18
CA THR A 145 -2.08 -16.38 12.91
C THR A 145 -2.91 -15.13 12.68
N LEU A 146 -4.21 -15.15 13.01
CA LEU A 146 -5.07 -13.97 12.94
C LEU A 146 -4.54 -12.85 13.84
N ALA A 147 -4.30 -13.15 15.11
CA ALA A 147 -3.78 -12.18 16.07
C ALA A 147 -2.41 -11.61 15.65
N CYS A 148 -1.53 -12.48 15.15
CA CYS A 148 -0.22 -12.10 14.63
C CYS A 148 -0.33 -11.12 13.45
N ASN A 149 -1.24 -11.35 12.51
CA ASN A 149 -1.48 -10.45 11.36
C ASN A 149 -2.16 -9.14 11.79
N LEU A 150 -3.01 -9.15 12.82
CA LEU A 150 -3.60 -7.92 13.37
C LEU A 150 -2.57 -6.97 13.98
N VAL A 151 -1.46 -7.51 14.48
CA VAL A 151 -0.35 -6.71 15.05
C VAL A 151 0.84 -6.56 14.11
N PHE A 152 0.67 -6.88 12.82
CA PHE A 152 1.65 -6.68 11.74
C PHE A 152 2.96 -7.46 11.94
N LEU A 153 2.89 -8.67 12.49
CA LEU A 153 4.03 -9.58 12.68
C LEU A 153 4.10 -10.69 11.60
N GLN A 154 3.22 -10.68 10.61
CA GLN A 154 3.29 -11.62 9.49
C GLN A 154 4.64 -11.49 8.76
N THR A 155 5.18 -12.61 8.32
CA THR A 155 6.51 -12.79 7.73
C THR A 155 7.70 -12.56 8.68
N LEU A 156 7.45 -12.10 9.91
CA LEU A 156 8.46 -11.87 10.93
C LEU A 156 8.40 -12.95 12.04
N ALA A 157 7.20 -13.25 12.52
CA ALA A 157 6.96 -14.22 13.59
C ALA A 157 5.90 -15.28 13.20
N CYS A 158 5.14 -15.06 12.13
CA CYS A 158 4.12 -15.98 11.61
C CYS A 158 3.98 -15.84 10.10
N GLY A 159 3.24 -16.77 9.47
CA GLY A 159 2.81 -16.63 8.07
C GLY A 159 1.74 -15.55 7.88
N THR A 160 1.46 -15.22 6.61
CA THR A 160 0.29 -14.41 6.25
C THR A 160 -0.98 -15.17 6.55
N TYR A 161 -2.08 -14.46 6.88
CA TYR A 161 -3.32 -15.09 7.25
C TYR A 161 -4.01 -15.74 6.04
N GLY A 162 -4.31 -17.03 6.17
CA GLY A 162 -4.92 -17.82 5.12
C GLY A 162 -4.14 -17.74 3.80
N SER A 163 -4.87 -17.55 2.72
CA SER A 163 -4.31 -17.39 1.38
C SER A 163 -3.73 -16.00 1.10
N ASN A 164 -3.96 -15.00 1.96
CA ASN A 164 -3.70 -13.60 1.67
C ASN A 164 -2.20 -13.24 1.72
N GLY A 165 -1.44 -13.80 0.77
CA GLY A 165 -0.02 -13.53 0.62
C GLY A 165 0.35 -12.03 0.60
N PRO A 166 -0.36 -11.15 -0.14
CA PRO A 166 -0.06 -9.72 -0.20
C PRO A 166 0.09 -8.99 1.13
N LEU A 167 -0.40 -9.55 2.24
CA LEU A 167 -0.24 -8.97 3.59
C LEU A 167 1.23 -8.79 4.02
N TRP A 168 2.19 -9.46 3.38
CA TRP A 168 3.61 -9.32 3.70
C TRP A 168 4.09 -7.87 3.66
N SER A 169 3.72 -7.12 2.64
CA SER A 169 4.17 -5.74 2.46
C SER A 169 3.52 -4.76 3.44
N LEU A 170 2.34 -5.09 3.95
CA LEU A 170 1.65 -4.29 4.97
C LEU A 170 2.40 -4.33 6.31
N ALA A 171 2.98 -5.48 6.69
CA ALA A 171 3.88 -5.55 7.85
C ALA A 171 5.06 -4.62 7.67
N ASN A 172 5.72 -4.67 6.51
CA ASN A 172 6.84 -3.80 6.19
C ASN A 172 6.45 -2.32 6.36
N GLU A 173 5.34 -1.92 5.77
CA GLU A 173 4.86 -0.53 5.84
C GLU A 173 4.57 -0.08 7.29
N PHE A 174 3.95 -0.94 8.10
CA PHE A 174 3.70 -0.66 9.51
C PHE A 174 5.00 -0.39 10.29
N TRP A 175 6.03 -1.24 10.11
CA TRP A 175 7.31 -1.06 10.78
C TRP A 175 8.03 0.20 10.31
N TYR A 176 7.94 0.59 9.04
CA TYR A 176 8.49 1.87 8.54
C TYR A 176 7.78 3.06 9.17
N TYR A 177 6.49 2.95 9.45
CA TYR A 177 5.73 3.98 10.17
C TYR A 177 6.17 4.15 11.63
N LEU A 178 6.75 3.14 12.26
CA LEU A 178 7.32 3.24 13.60
C LEU A 178 8.78 3.71 13.57
N TRP A 179 9.60 3.13 12.70
CA TRP A 179 11.03 3.38 12.66
C TRP A 179 11.37 4.81 12.24
N PHE A 180 10.76 5.30 11.17
CA PHE A 180 11.10 6.61 10.64
C PHE A 180 10.84 7.76 11.62
N PRO A 181 9.63 7.94 12.22
CA PRO A 181 9.43 9.00 13.19
C PRO A 181 10.25 8.80 14.46
N ALA A 182 10.55 7.56 14.88
CA ALA A 182 11.44 7.30 16.00
C ALA A 182 12.85 7.89 15.74
N CYS A 183 13.42 7.60 14.56
CA CYS A 183 14.71 8.18 14.14
C CYS A 183 14.66 9.71 14.06
N VAL A 184 13.61 10.30 13.47
CA VAL A 184 13.49 11.76 13.32
C VAL A 184 13.37 12.48 14.67
N VAL A 185 12.58 11.94 15.59
CA VAL A 185 12.38 12.52 16.93
C VAL A 185 13.66 12.43 17.75
N LEU A 186 14.40 11.33 17.63
CA LEU A 186 15.70 11.14 18.27
C LEU A 186 16.75 12.17 17.80
N LEU A 187 16.90 12.31 16.50
CA LEU A 187 17.85 13.24 15.88
C LEU A 187 17.59 14.70 16.26
N ARG A 188 16.35 15.05 16.62
CA ARG A 188 16.00 16.41 17.07
C ARG A 188 16.15 16.65 18.56
N ARG A 189 16.95 15.83 19.27
CA ARG A 189 17.40 16.04 20.66
C ARG A 189 16.28 16.24 21.67
N ARG A 190 15.15 15.59 21.55
CA ARG A 190 14.21 15.48 22.67
C ARG A 190 14.81 14.50 23.69
N ARG A 191 15.53 15.06 24.68
CA ARG A 191 16.14 14.31 25.78
C ARG A 191 15.03 13.89 26.75
N GLY A 192 14.93 12.57 27.04
CA GLY A 192 14.03 12.03 28.03
C GLY A 192 13.94 10.51 27.92
N LEU A 193 13.62 9.84 29.01
CA LEU A 193 13.54 8.39 29.09
C LEU A 193 12.62 7.78 28.01
N ALA A 194 11.47 8.42 27.76
CA ALA A 194 10.53 7.98 26.73
C ALA A 194 11.12 8.04 25.30
N ALA A 195 11.87 9.11 24.96
CA ALA A 195 12.52 9.22 23.67
C ALA A 195 13.61 8.15 23.50
N PHE A 196 14.37 7.89 24.54
CA PHE A 196 15.38 6.84 24.55
C PHE A 196 14.72 5.43 24.41
N ALA A 197 13.66 5.15 25.15
CA ALA A 197 12.95 3.88 25.05
C ALA A 197 12.38 3.63 23.63
N ILE A 198 11.79 4.64 23.01
CA ILE A 198 11.27 4.54 21.63
C ILE A 198 12.41 4.27 20.64
N ALA A 199 13.55 4.94 20.83
CA ALA A 199 14.71 4.74 19.97
C ALA A 199 15.34 3.37 20.13
N ALA A 200 15.48 2.90 21.38
CA ALA A 200 15.99 1.57 21.69
C ALA A 200 15.07 0.48 21.11
N PHE A 201 13.75 0.66 21.22
CA PHE A 201 12.78 -0.23 20.61
C PHE A 201 12.91 -0.24 19.06
N ALA A 202 12.98 0.94 18.42
CA ALA A 202 13.13 1.02 16.99
C ALA A 202 14.43 0.36 16.51
N LEU A 203 15.57 0.65 17.18
CA LEU A 203 16.86 0.04 16.85
C LEU A 203 16.85 -1.47 17.10
N GLY A 204 16.30 -1.92 18.22
CA GLY A 204 16.18 -3.33 18.54
C GLY A 204 15.37 -4.10 17.50
N THR A 205 14.26 -3.54 17.06
CA THR A 205 13.43 -4.16 16.00
C THR A 205 14.07 -4.09 14.62
N MET A 206 14.85 -3.05 14.28
CA MET A 206 15.64 -3.00 13.04
C MET A 206 16.71 -4.11 13.02
N ILE A 207 17.34 -4.39 14.18
CA ILE A 207 18.33 -5.46 14.32
C ILE A 207 17.64 -6.84 14.27
N ALA A 208 16.48 -6.98 14.90
CA ALA A 208 15.70 -8.21 14.91
C ALA A 208 15.10 -8.57 13.54
N PHE A 209 14.80 -7.58 12.71
CA PHE A 209 14.13 -7.75 11.41
C PHE A 209 14.94 -7.19 10.23
N PRO A 210 16.16 -7.70 9.98
CA PRO A 210 17.04 -7.16 8.94
C PRO A 210 16.45 -7.30 7.52
N SER A 211 15.56 -8.26 7.30
CA SER A 211 14.85 -8.46 6.03
C SER A 211 14.00 -7.27 5.59
N LEU A 212 13.58 -6.42 6.54
CA LEU A 212 12.81 -5.21 6.25
C LEU A 212 13.68 -4.01 5.81
N LEU A 213 15.00 -4.06 6.00
CA LEU A 213 15.88 -2.89 5.82
C LEU A 213 16.00 -2.48 4.36
N SER A 214 16.01 -3.42 3.41
CA SER A 214 16.05 -3.10 1.98
C SER A 214 14.82 -2.27 1.57
N GLY A 215 13.64 -2.76 1.87
CA GLY A 215 12.40 -2.04 1.61
C GLY A 215 12.28 -0.72 2.38
N PHE A 216 12.83 -0.64 3.62
CA PHE A 216 12.91 0.62 4.35
C PHE A 216 13.79 1.64 3.63
N GLY A 217 14.93 1.22 3.09
CA GLY A 217 15.78 2.09 2.26
C GLY A 217 15.03 2.66 1.05
N LEU A 218 14.27 1.82 0.34
CA LEU A 218 13.41 2.26 -0.77
C LEU A 218 12.31 3.22 -0.29
N TRP A 219 11.70 2.97 0.86
CA TRP A 219 10.73 3.87 1.47
C TRP A 219 11.36 5.22 1.83
N LEU A 220 12.63 5.23 2.29
CA LEU A 220 13.40 6.47 2.58
C LEU A 220 13.70 7.26 1.30
N LEU A 221 13.83 6.65 0.11
CA LEU A 221 13.87 7.41 -1.15
C LEU A 221 12.59 8.21 -1.34
N GLY A 222 11.43 7.68 -0.97
CA GLY A 222 10.17 8.43 -0.95
C GLY A 222 10.21 9.63 0.01
N VAL A 223 10.81 9.48 1.19
CA VAL A 223 11.03 10.60 2.13
C VAL A 223 11.95 11.64 1.52
N LEU A 224 13.04 11.20 0.90
CA LEU A 224 13.97 12.10 0.19
C LEU A 224 13.25 12.90 -0.89
N LEU A 225 12.31 12.26 -1.63
CA LEU A 225 11.48 12.95 -2.62
C LEU A 225 10.69 14.11 -1.99
N ALA A 226 10.09 13.90 -0.81
CA ALA A 226 9.37 14.95 -0.08
C ALA A 226 10.29 16.09 0.41
N VAL A 227 11.51 15.77 0.81
CA VAL A 227 12.52 16.77 1.20
C VAL A 227 12.96 17.60 0.01
N LEU A 228 13.26 16.97 -1.12
CA LEU A 228 13.69 17.64 -2.34
C LEU A 228 12.57 18.51 -2.94
N GLU A 229 11.32 18.06 -2.88
CA GLU A 229 10.18 18.88 -3.32
C GLU A 229 10.05 20.16 -2.49
N LYS A 230 10.22 20.07 -1.16
CA LYS A 230 10.15 21.24 -0.27
C LYS A 230 11.26 22.26 -0.56
N ARG A 231 12.44 21.80 -0.97
CA ARG A 231 13.62 22.65 -1.27
C ARG A 231 13.57 23.24 -2.68
N SER A 232 12.70 22.73 -3.55
CA SER A 232 12.57 23.23 -4.91
C SER A 232 11.93 24.64 -4.90
N PRO A 233 12.44 25.59 -5.71
CA PRO A 233 11.79 26.88 -5.88
C PRO A 233 10.34 26.73 -6.34
N ALA A 234 9.58 27.83 -6.24
CA ALA A 234 8.17 27.84 -6.66
C ALA A 234 8.00 27.12 -8.01
N ARG A 235 7.05 26.19 -8.07
CA ARG A 235 6.86 25.25 -9.20
C ARG A 235 6.98 26.01 -10.54
N PRO A 236 7.89 25.60 -11.42
CA PRO A 236 8.05 26.25 -12.70
C PRO A 236 6.74 26.21 -13.50
N LYS A 237 6.56 27.19 -14.40
CA LYS A 237 5.52 27.10 -15.43
C LYS A 237 5.69 25.76 -16.14
N ARG A 238 4.59 25.04 -16.38
CA ARG A 238 4.64 23.73 -17.03
C ARG A 238 5.41 23.83 -18.34
N PRO A 239 6.39 22.96 -18.58
CA PRO A 239 7.03 22.91 -19.87
C PRO A 239 5.99 22.46 -20.94
N ALA A 240 6.16 22.92 -22.14
CA ALA A 240 5.33 22.47 -23.27
C ALA A 240 5.43 20.94 -23.46
N LEU A 241 6.64 20.40 -23.26
CA LEU A 241 6.92 18.96 -23.27
C LEU A 241 7.69 18.60 -21.98
N PRO A 242 7.18 17.65 -21.14
CA PRO A 242 7.84 17.20 -19.93
C PRO A 242 8.96 16.19 -20.23
N TRP A 243 10.04 16.65 -20.87
CA TRP A 243 11.10 15.77 -21.39
C TRP A 243 11.87 15.04 -20.31
N LEU A 244 12.10 15.66 -19.13
CA LEU A 244 12.75 14.97 -18.00
C LEU A 244 11.92 13.81 -17.51
N THR A 245 10.60 13.98 -17.42
CA THR A 245 9.66 12.92 -17.05
C THR A 245 9.65 11.81 -18.11
N LEU A 246 9.69 12.16 -19.39
CA LEU A 246 9.73 11.16 -20.47
C LEU A 246 11.02 10.35 -20.45
N VAL A 247 12.18 11.01 -20.33
CA VAL A 247 13.48 10.33 -20.26
C VAL A 247 13.59 9.47 -19.01
N SER A 248 13.28 10.01 -17.85
CA SER A 248 13.32 9.24 -16.60
C SER A 248 12.29 8.11 -16.56
N GLY A 249 11.14 8.30 -17.18
CA GLY A 249 10.13 7.25 -17.39
C GLY A 249 10.64 6.14 -18.31
N ALA A 250 11.33 6.49 -19.40
CA ALA A 250 11.96 5.51 -20.29
C ALA A 250 13.06 4.71 -19.57
N VAL A 251 13.89 5.37 -18.74
CA VAL A 251 14.90 4.70 -17.90
C VAL A 251 14.25 3.77 -16.90
N PHE A 252 13.18 4.21 -16.22
CA PHE A 252 12.42 3.37 -15.30
C PHE A 252 11.84 2.15 -16.02
N PHE A 253 11.23 2.34 -17.18
CA PHE A 253 10.69 1.26 -17.97
C PHE A 253 11.78 0.29 -18.48
N ALA A 254 12.93 0.81 -18.90
CA ALA A 254 14.08 -0.01 -19.26
C ALA A 254 14.57 -0.84 -18.07
N ALA A 255 14.62 -0.27 -16.85
CA ALA A 255 14.98 -1.01 -15.64
C ALA A 255 13.98 -2.16 -15.36
N LEU A 256 12.67 -1.92 -15.54
CA LEU A 256 11.65 -2.97 -15.44
C LEU A 256 11.90 -4.11 -16.44
N ILE A 257 12.22 -3.77 -17.68
CA ILE A 257 12.54 -4.75 -18.72
C ILE A 257 13.81 -5.55 -18.35
N CYS A 258 14.88 -4.84 -17.97
CA CYS A 258 16.16 -5.46 -17.62
C CYS A 258 16.03 -6.46 -16.46
N THR A 259 15.27 -6.13 -15.40
CA THR A 259 15.06 -7.06 -14.28
C THR A 259 14.39 -8.36 -14.72
N ARG A 260 13.57 -8.34 -15.77
CA ARG A 260 12.92 -9.54 -16.31
C ARG A 260 13.77 -10.32 -17.31
N LEU A 261 14.49 -9.62 -18.17
CA LEU A 261 15.34 -10.26 -19.17
C LEU A 261 16.58 -10.92 -18.54
N PHE A 262 17.15 -10.29 -17.52
CA PHE A 262 18.38 -10.74 -16.87
C PHE A 262 18.14 -11.41 -15.52
N LEU A 263 16.87 -11.64 -15.13
CA LEU A 263 16.47 -12.28 -13.86
C LEU A 263 17.15 -11.64 -12.63
N LEU A 264 17.17 -10.30 -12.60
CA LEU A 264 17.82 -9.56 -11.54
C LEU A 264 16.84 -9.38 -10.35
N ASP A 265 17.18 -9.93 -9.18
CA ASP A 265 16.32 -9.89 -7.99
C ASP A 265 16.56 -8.67 -7.08
N ASN A 266 17.41 -7.74 -7.50
CA ASN A 266 17.70 -6.55 -6.70
C ASN A 266 16.64 -5.45 -6.91
N GLU A 267 15.83 -5.20 -5.89
CA GLU A 267 14.76 -4.20 -5.89
C GLU A 267 15.25 -2.76 -6.15
N TRP A 268 16.52 -2.46 -5.85
CA TRP A 268 17.11 -1.14 -6.04
C TRP A 268 17.31 -0.78 -7.52
N ILE A 269 17.46 -1.79 -8.39
CA ILE A 269 17.55 -1.59 -9.85
C ILE A 269 16.29 -0.91 -10.39
N VAL A 270 15.15 -1.16 -9.75
CA VAL A 270 13.87 -0.53 -10.11
C VAL A 270 13.59 0.68 -9.22
N GLY A 271 13.91 0.60 -7.93
CA GLY A 271 13.59 1.63 -6.97
C GLY A 271 14.26 2.98 -7.23
N VAL A 272 15.55 2.97 -7.64
CA VAL A 272 16.28 4.21 -7.94
C VAL A 272 15.74 4.89 -9.22
N PRO A 273 15.55 4.20 -10.36
CA PRO A 273 14.90 4.80 -11.52
C PRO A 273 13.45 5.26 -11.25
N CYS A 274 12.68 4.52 -10.44
CA CYS A 274 11.36 4.95 -10.03
C CYS A 274 11.40 6.26 -9.24
N PHE A 275 12.33 6.39 -8.29
CA PHE A 275 12.57 7.65 -7.57
C PHE A 275 12.87 8.80 -8.53
N ALA A 276 13.78 8.60 -9.49
CA ALA A 276 14.13 9.61 -10.47
C ALA A 276 12.92 10.03 -11.32
N PHE A 277 12.13 9.06 -11.78
CA PHE A 277 10.89 9.30 -12.51
C PHE A 277 9.89 10.12 -11.68
N LEU A 278 9.59 9.70 -10.45
CA LEU A 278 8.69 10.44 -9.55
C LEU A 278 9.21 11.87 -9.27
N ARG A 279 10.54 12.04 -9.14
CA ARG A 279 11.16 13.34 -8.95
C ARG A 279 10.92 14.26 -10.17
N CYS A 280 11.09 13.75 -11.38
CA CYS A 280 10.85 14.49 -12.61
C CYS A 280 9.36 14.86 -12.78
N VAL A 281 8.44 13.93 -12.49
CA VAL A 281 6.98 14.19 -12.46
C VAL A 281 6.64 15.38 -11.56
N LEU A 282 7.23 15.43 -10.36
CA LEU A 282 7.01 16.52 -9.41
C LEU A 282 7.70 17.83 -9.83
N LEU A 283 8.92 17.76 -10.37
CA LEU A 283 9.66 18.93 -10.87
C LEU A 283 8.92 19.61 -12.01
N GLU A 284 8.50 18.86 -13.01
CA GLU A 284 7.82 19.40 -14.20
C GLU A 284 6.32 19.63 -13.96
N ASN A 285 5.82 19.36 -12.74
CA ASN A 285 4.42 19.54 -12.37
C ASN A 285 3.46 18.90 -13.40
N VAL A 286 3.78 17.65 -13.80
CA VAL A 286 3.01 16.89 -14.79
C VAL A 286 1.62 16.63 -14.25
N ARG A 287 0.62 16.95 -15.07
CA ARG A 287 -0.78 16.71 -14.72
C ARG A 287 -1.51 15.99 -15.85
N LEU A 288 -2.49 15.22 -15.47
CA LEU A 288 -3.28 14.46 -16.44
C LEU A 288 -4.21 15.35 -17.25
N ARG A 289 -4.26 15.08 -18.54
CA ARG A 289 -5.23 15.64 -19.46
C ARG A 289 -5.71 14.50 -20.39
N PRO A 290 -6.99 14.40 -20.74
CA PRO A 290 -8.12 15.26 -20.34
C PRO A 290 -8.56 15.06 -18.87
N ALA A 291 -9.46 15.92 -18.39
CA ALA A 291 -9.97 15.89 -16.99
C ALA A 291 -10.65 14.56 -16.61
N VAL A 292 -11.17 13.81 -17.59
CA VAL A 292 -11.74 12.47 -17.38
C VAL A 292 -10.67 11.50 -16.86
N LEU A 293 -9.46 11.54 -17.43
CA LEU A 293 -8.34 10.69 -16.98
C LEU A 293 -7.92 11.03 -15.54
N SER A 294 -7.86 12.32 -15.19
CA SER A 294 -7.59 12.77 -13.84
C SER A 294 -8.67 12.28 -12.85
N ARG A 295 -9.95 12.39 -13.20
CA ARG A 295 -11.06 11.88 -12.37
C ARG A 295 -11.00 10.36 -12.19
N ALA A 296 -10.72 9.62 -13.26
CA ALA A 296 -10.53 8.17 -13.19
C ALA A 296 -9.35 7.79 -12.30
N ALA A 297 -8.19 8.42 -12.47
CA ALA A 297 -7.00 8.21 -11.65
C ALA A 297 -7.29 8.42 -10.15
N ILE A 298 -7.95 9.52 -9.81
CA ILE A 298 -8.37 9.82 -8.43
C ILE A 298 -9.35 8.77 -7.91
N LEU A 299 -10.33 8.36 -8.71
CA LEU A 299 -11.31 7.34 -8.31
C LEU A 299 -10.62 6.02 -7.99
N PHE A 300 -9.83 5.48 -8.92
CA PHE A 300 -9.15 4.19 -8.75
C PHE A 300 -8.09 4.22 -7.64
N SER A 301 -7.39 5.34 -7.47
CA SER A 301 -6.46 5.53 -6.35
C SER A 301 -7.14 5.47 -4.98
N ARG A 302 -8.40 5.92 -4.86
CA ARG A 302 -9.13 5.97 -3.58
C ARG A 302 -9.37 4.61 -2.96
N PHE A 303 -9.60 3.57 -3.77
CA PHE A 303 -9.84 2.21 -3.28
C PHE A 303 -8.70 1.24 -3.60
N SER A 304 -7.56 1.75 -4.01
CA SER A 304 -6.36 0.94 -4.30
C SER A 304 -5.91 0.10 -3.10
N TYR A 305 -6.09 0.61 -1.88
CA TYR A 305 -5.75 -0.12 -0.66
C TYR A 305 -6.76 -1.25 -0.37
N SER A 306 -8.06 -1.02 -0.54
CA SER A 306 -9.07 -2.09 -0.47
C SER A 306 -8.81 -3.15 -1.54
N LEU A 307 -8.49 -2.76 -2.79
CA LEU A 307 -8.13 -3.69 -3.86
C LEU A 307 -6.92 -4.54 -3.45
N TYR A 308 -5.86 -3.90 -2.95
CA TYR A 308 -4.63 -4.58 -2.55
C TYR A 308 -4.86 -5.64 -1.47
N LEU A 309 -5.70 -5.36 -0.46
CA LEU A 309 -5.88 -6.26 0.69
C LEU A 309 -6.91 -7.37 0.45
N THR A 310 -7.80 -7.25 -0.55
CA THR A 310 -8.95 -8.17 -0.66
C THR A 310 -8.97 -9.01 -1.93
N HIS A 311 -8.22 -8.64 -2.98
CA HIS A 311 -8.28 -9.31 -4.27
C HIS A 311 -7.81 -10.76 -4.23
N PHE A 312 -6.74 -11.06 -3.47
CA PHE A 312 -6.02 -12.33 -3.59
C PHE A 312 -6.89 -13.54 -3.18
N SER A 313 -7.47 -13.52 -1.98
CA SER A 313 -8.33 -14.61 -1.49
C SER A 313 -9.60 -14.76 -2.34
N PHE A 314 -10.14 -13.66 -2.86
CA PHE A 314 -11.26 -13.68 -3.78
C PHE A 314 -10.89 -14.35 -5.12
N ILE A 315 -9.74 -14.00 -5.71
CA ILE A 315 -9.25 -14.61 -6.95
C ILE A 315 -9.01 -16.10 -6.74
N LEU A 316 -8.36 -16.49 -5.64
CA LEU A 316 -8.09 -17.89 -5.33
C LEU A 316 -9.39 -18.69 -5.20
N PHE A 317 -10.39 -18.14 -4.52
CA PHE A 317 -11.70 -18.77 -4.40
C PHE A 317 -12.33 -19.03 -5.76
N VAL A 318 -12.39 -18.02 -6.62
CA VAL A 318 -12.99 -18.17 -7.96
C VAL A 318 -12.17 -19.13 -8.83
N ALA A 319 -10.84 -19.10 -8.74
CA ALA A 319 -9.98 -20.03 -9.47
C ALA A 319 -10.22 -21.48 -9.02
N ALA A 320 -10.25 -21.73 -7.72
CA ALA A 320 -10.43 -23.07 -7.16
C ALA A 320 -11.82 -23.65 -7.45
N VAL A 321 -12.89 -22.87 -7.26
CA VAL A 321 -14.27 -23.34 -7.39
C VAL A 321 -14.76 -23.27 -8.84
N GLY A 322 -14.45 -22.18 -9.55
CA GLY A 322 -14.98 -21.91 -10.89
C GLY A 322 -14.16 -22.52 -12.01
N LEU A 323 -12.85 -22.49 -11.93
CA LEU A 323 -11.98 -23.01 -12.99
C LEU A 323 -11.51 -24.45 -12.71
N ARG A 324 -11.24 -24.79 -11.46
CA ARG A 324 -10.69 -26.07 -10.98
C ARG A 324 -9.30 -26.43 -11.52
N HIS A 325 -8.90 -25.85 -12.65
CA HIS A 325 -7.59 -25.97 -13.28
C HIS A 325 -7.16 -24.64 -13.86
N ARG A 326 -5.86 -24.44 -14.00
CA ARG A 326 -5.32 -23.29 -14.70
C ARG A 326 -5.65 -23.36 -16.19
N ILE A 327 -5.99 -22.20 -16.75
CA ILE A 327 -6.41 -22.08 -18.16
C ILE A 327 -5.28 -21.57 -19.05
N PRO A 328 -5.25 -21.93 -20.35
CA PRO A 328 -4.30 -21.36 -21.30
C PRO A 328 -4.64 -19.90 -21.60
N PHE A 329 -3.66 -19.16 -22.15
CA PHE A 329 -3.88 -17.81 -22.65
C PHE A 329 -4.39 -17.89 -24.11
N ASP A 330 -5.69 -17.92 -24.25
CA ASP A 330 -6.45 -17.91 -25.50
C ASP A 330 -7.59 -16.85 -25.41
N ALA A 331 -8.46 -16.79 -26.40
CA ALA A 331 -9.58 -15.83 -26.44
C ALA A 331 -10.52 -16.02 -25.21
N LYS A 332 -10.77 -17.27 -24.79
CA LYS A 332 -11.58 -17.57 -23.59
C LYS A 332 -10.85 -17.12 -22.33
N GLY A 333 -9.53 -17.37 -22.24
CA GLY A 333 -8.69 -16.91 -21.13
C GLY A 333 -8.69 -15.40 -21.00
N VAL A 334 -8.61 -14.65 -22.11
CA VAL A 334 -8.70 -13.18 -22.11
C VAL A 334 -10.06 -12.70 -21.60
N LEU A 335 -11.15 -13.35 -21.98
CA LEU A 335 -12.49 -13.03 -21.47
C LEU A 335 -12.59 -13.27 -19.96
N VAL A 336 -12.08 -14.42 -19.47
CA VAL A 336 -12.04 -14.74 -18.04
C VAL A 336 -11.19 -13.73 -17.28
N LEU A 337 -10.00 -13.38 -17.79
CA LEU A 337 -9.13 -12.36 -17.19
C LEU A 337 -9.86 -11.03 -17.04
N THR A 338 -10.50 -10.57 -18.12
CA THR A 338 -11.21 -9.28 -18.15
C THR A 338 -12.37 -9.29 -17.17
N GLY A 339 -13.19 -10.35 -17.19
CA GLY A 339 -14.31 -10.50 -16.26
C GLY A 339 -13.87 -10.54 -14.81
N MET A 340 -12.79 -11.27 -14.50
CA MET A 340 -12.23 -11.34 -13.16
C MET A 340 -11.60 -10.02 -12.71
N LEU A 341 -10.92 -9.31 -13.61
CA LEU A 341 -10.39 -7.99 -13.28
C LEU A 341 -11.52 -7.03 -12.91
N VAL A 342 -12.59 -6.98 -13.71
CA VAL A 342 -13.78 -6.18 -13.41
C VAL A 342 -14.39 -6.61 -12.07
N ALA A 343 -14.56 -7.92 -11.83
CA ALA A 343 -15.09 -8.43 -10.58
C ALA A 343 -14.24 -8.02 -9.36
N CYS A 344 -12.91 -8.10 -9.44
CA CYS A 344 -12.00 -7.64 -8.40
C CYS A 344 -12.15 -6.14 -8.11
N TYR A 345 -12.29 -5.32 -9.15
CA TYR A 345 -12.46 -3.88 -8.98
C TYR A 345 -13.82 -3.52 -8.37
N VAL A 346 -14.91 -4.16 -8.82
CA VAL A 346 -16.25 -3.99 -8.23
C VAL A 346 -16.28 -4.43 -6.79
N TYR A 347 -15.70 -5.60 -6.48
CA TYR A 347 -15.58 -6.12 -5.12
C TYR A 347 -14.78 -5.19 -4.20
N ALA A 348 -13.62 -4.75 -4.64
CA ALA A 348 -12.78 -3.82 -3.88
C ALA A 348 -13.47 -2.46 -3.68
N PHE A 349 -14.23 -1.98 -4.68
CA PHE A 349 -15.00 -0.76 -4.55
C PHE A 349 -16.13 -0.90 -3.54
N ALA A 350 -16.81 -2.04 -3.48
CA ALA A 350 -17.81 -2.33 -2.45
C ALA A 350 -17.17 -2.31 -1.04
N VAL A 351 -16.02 -2.97 -0.85
CA VAL A 351 -15.27 -2.94 0.41
C VAL A 351 -14.84 -1.50 0.77
N TYR A 352 -14.38 -0.71 -0.19
CA TYR A 352 -14.06 0.70 0.02
C TYR A 352 -15.27 1.50 0.52
N LEU A 353 -16.43 1.34 -0.09
CA LEU A 353 -17.64 2.05 0.31
C LEU A 353 -18.10 1.69 1.72
N LEU A 354 -17.96 0.42 2.10
CA LEU A 354 -18.37 -0.06 3.42
C LEU A 354 -17.39 0.33 4.53
N PHE A 355 -16.09 0.29 4.26
CA PHE A 355 -15.05 0.40 5.28
C PHE A 355 -14.09 1.58 5.02
N GLU A 356 -13.26 1.57 3.99
CA GLU A 356 -12.16 2.51 3.82
C GLU A 356 -12.63 3.98 3.75
N ARG A 357 -13.72 4.24 3.06
CA ARG A 357 -14.33 5.58 2.97
C ARG A 357 -14.67 6.16 4.35
N ASN A 358 -14.94 5.31 5.32
CA ASN A 358 -15.35 5.70 6.66
C ASN A 358 -14.19 5.93 7.64
N THR A 359 -12.93 5.81 7.20
CA THR A 359 -11.74 5.98 8.05
C THR A 359 -11.75 7.27 8.86
N ARG A 360 -12.14 8.39 8.25
CA ARG A 360 -12.25 9.68 8.98
C ARG A 360 -13.30 9.67 10.09
N ARG A 361 -14.43 8.97 9.87
CA ARG A 361 -15.48 8.83 10.91
C ARG A 361 -14.98 8.02 12.09
N VAL A 362 -14.25 6.91 11.82
CA VAL A 362 -13.62 6.09 12.86
C VAL A 362 -12.61 6.92 13.65
N GLN A 363 -11.74 7.67 12.99
CA GLN A 363 -10.79 8.58 13.66
C GLN A 363 -11.47 9.59 14.55
N GLN A 364 -12.52 10.25 14.07
CA GLN A 364 -13.31 11.21 14.86
C GLN A 364 -13.99 10.54 16.06
N GLY A 365 -14.50 9.31 15.90
CA GLY A 365 -15.06 8.52 17.00
C GLY A 365 -14.03 8.24 18.09
N ILE A 366 -12.82 7.79 17.71
CA ILE A 366 -11.72 7.56 18.65
C ILE A 366 -11.35 8.84 19.41
N TRP A 367 -11.31 9.99 18.72
CA TRP A 367 -11.01 11.27 19.37
C TRP A 367 -12.10 11.71 20.33
N ARG A 368 -13.39 11.54 19.97
CA ARG A 368 -14.53 11.87 20.86
C ARG A 368 -14.52 11.03 22.13
N LEU A 369 -14.25 9.73 22.02
CA LEU A 369 -14.14 8.84 23.18
C LEU A 369 -13.01 9.26 24.13
N ARG A 370 -11.91 9.75 23.59
CA ARG A 370 -10.77 10.23 24.39
C ARG A 370 -11.00 11.61 25.00
N SER A 371 -11.65 12.53 24.30
CA SER A 371 -11.96 13.88 24.81
C SER A 371 -13.14 13.89 25.79
N GLY A 372 -14.06 12.95 25.69
CA GLY A 372 -15.19 12.81 26.63
C GLY A 372 -14.78 12.37 28.06
N HIS A 373 -13.52 11.95 28.29
CA HIS A 373 -12.98 11.69 29.63
C HIS A 373 -12.39 12.95 30.29
N THR A 374 -12.25 14.05 29.58
CA THR A 374 -11.99 15.39 30.14
C THR A 374 -13.29 16.16 30.17
N LYS A 375 -14.12 15.92 31.18
CA LYS A 375 -15.24 16.85 31.51
C LYS A 375 -14.59 18.23 31.73
N PRO A 376 -15.08 19.30 31.08
CA PRO A 376 -14.71 20.63 31.51
C PRO A 376 -15.29 20.80 32.92
N ASP A 377 -14.47 21.20 33.88
CA ASP A 377 -14.91 21.61 35.20
C ASP A 377 -16.01 22.67 35.06
N ALA A 378 -17.22 22.32 35.41
CA ALA A 378 -18.42 23.17 35.39
C ALA A 378 -18.38 24.27 36.48
N THR A 379 -17.22 24.52 37.07
CA THR A 379 -17.04 25.49 38.18
C THR A 379 -16.51 26.87 37.75
N ALA A 380 -16.18 27.08 36.45
CA ALA A 380 -15.66 28.39 36.00
C ALA A 380 -16.71 29.34 35.37
N ALA A 381 -18.00 28.98 35.33
CA ALA A 381 -19.05 29.79 34.68
C ALA A 381 -19.91 30.63 35.63
N HIS A 382 -19.62 30.71 36.94
CA HIS A 382 -20.43 31.47 37.89
C HIS A 382 -19.77 32.74 38.48
N GLY A 383 -18.75 33.28 37.87
CA GLY A 383 -17.93 34.38 38.42
C GLY A 383 -17.83 35.67 37.59
N ARG A 384 -18.75 35.98 36.64
CA ARG A 384 -18.72 37.30 35.95
C ARG A 384 -20.11 37.75 35.48
N GLN A 385 -20.97 38.05 36.45
CA GLN A 385 -22.06 39.01 36.28
C GLN A 385 -22.43 39.62 37.64
N ARG A 386 -21.69 40.65 38.07
CA ARG A 386 -22.18 41.72 38.95
C ARG A 386 -21.17 42.89 38.96
N GLY A 387 -21.68 44.06 38.64
CA GLY A 387 -21.01 45.36 38.76
C GLY A 387 -20.53 45.89 37.41
N THR A 388 -21.07 46.93 36.86
CA THR A 388 -21.42 48.20 37.50
C THR A 388 -22.42 49.00 36.65
N ILE A 389 -23.49 49.46 37.30
CA ILE A 389 -24.26 50.65 36.89
C ILE A 389 -23.66 51.79 37.69
N THR A 390 -23.10 52.77 37.07
CA THR A 390 -23.20 54.25 37.27
C THR A 390 -22.48 54.92 36.13
#